data_c358daf999ec9fca4f8bf127f61a13df
#
_entry.id   c358daf999ec9fca4f8bf127f61a13df
#
_cell.length_a   1.000
_cell.length_b   1.000
_cell.length_c   1.000
_cell.angle_alpha   90.00
_cell.angle_beta   90.00
_cell.angle_gamma   90.00
#
_symmetry.space_group_name_H-M   'P 1'
#
loop_
_entity.id
_entity.type
_entity.pdbx_description
1 polymer ?
#
loop_
_entity_poly.entity_id
_entity_poly.type
_entity_poly.pdbx_seq_one_letter_code
_entity_poly.pdbx_strand_id
1 'polypeptide(L)'
;GFFERKSVRAAIIIAVILALVTPTVCGAYITSNQVVPGTNDAMWNAMTWINENTDNNTVITSWWDFGYLFEIAADRQVTFDGGSQSGDRAFWLGQAMTTSDLQLSAGIFRMLDSTGTMAQTELINYTGDSGKATDILIDILPKTASDAKNDLVSKYHLTQDQANTVVNYTHPDKVRPVIFVASSDMLQKAGWWTYFGAWNFENQTSKNYNYYVPTQQVEVKPGSTGKLAILNDQGMTVNTVITRGTGNNTTSGYTEAVYTENGQQIMINDTPYNPLNISHIIVIEDGYIMKNESVGDVKDANFTLFLMGNNNQYTPILISNELRNSMFTQLYLLGGAGQNIFENVHVENGVMLFNVNFNNTVAGGASGSSTGNTTGNATT
;
A
#
# COMPACT_ATOMS: atom_id res chain seq x y z
N GLY A 1 -40.50 60.16 12.53
CA GLY A 1 -39.11 59.86 12.20
C GLY A 1 -38.99 58.86 11.05
N PHE A 2 -37.85 58.84 10.32
CA PHE A 2 -37.60 57.98 9.13
C PHE A 2 -37.87 56.48 9.43
N PHE A 3 -37.58 56.02 10.65
CA PHE A 3 -37.80 54.63 11.10
C PHE A 3 -39.24 54.28 11.52
N GLU A 4 -40.15 55.19 11.56
CA GLU A 4 -41.52 54.92 11.99
C GLU A 4 -42.43 54.41 10.87
N ARG A 5 -42.05 54.55 9.61
CA ARG A 5 -42.80 53.97 8.49
C ARG A 5 -42.63 52.47 8.45
N LYS A 6 -43.75 51.72 8.53
CA LYS A 6 -43.74 50.23 8.50
C LYS A 6 -42.99 49.67 7.32
N SER A 7 -43.08 50.30 6.16
CA SER A 7 -42.37 49.92 4.92
C SER A 7 -40.86 50.05 5.03
N VAL A 8 -40.36 51.11 5.70
CA VAL A 8 -38.92 51.31 5.90
C VAL A 8 -38.33 50.29 6.85
N ARG A 9 -39.04 49.97 7.94
CA ARG A 9 -38.66 48.89 8.89
C ARG A 9 -38.63 47.54 8.19
N ALA A 10 -39.64 47.22 7.37
CA ALA A 10 -39.65 45.96 6.59
C ALA A 10 -38.48 45.88 5.61
N ALA A 11 -38.18 46.98 4.88
CA ALA A 11 -37.06 47.02 3.95
C ALA A 11 -35.71 46.83 4.66
N ILE A 12 -35.53 47.41 5.85
CA ILE A 12 -34.31 47.24 6.65
C ILE A 12 -34.19 45.80 7.13
N ILE A 13 -35.29 45.19 7.64
CA ILE A 13 -35.26 43.81 8.06
C ILE A 13 -34.91 42.88 6.89
N ILE A 14 -35.52 43.05 5.73
CA ILE A 14 -35.21 42.28 4.53
C ILE A 14 -33.74 42.46 4.13
N ALA A 15 -33.22 43.66 4.12
CA ALA A 15 -31.83 43.94 3.80
C ALA A 15 -30.85 43.25 4.78
N VAL A 16 -31.18 43.26 6.10
CA VAL A 16 -30.39 42.57 7.10
C VAL A 16 -30.45 41.05 6.91
N ILE A 17 -31.63 40.52 6.64
CA ILE A 17 -31.79 39.06 6.36
C ILE A 17 -30.98 38.69 5.13
N LEU A 18 -31.06 39.45 4.03
CA LEU A 18 -30.29 39.18 2.84
C LEU A 18 -28.78 39.26 3.09
N ALA A 19 -28.34 40.26 3.84
CA ALA A 19 -26.93 40.44 4.19
C ALA A 19 -26.38 39.26 5.04
N LEU A 20 -27.20 38.68 5.90
CA LEU A 20 -26.83 37.53 6.73
C LEU A 20 -26.89 36.19 5.97
N VAL A 21 -27.91 36.01 5.13
CA VAL A 21 -28.17 34.73 4.46
C VAL A 21 -27.32 34.58 3.20
N THR A 22 -27.13 35.67 2.42
CA THR A 22 -26.39 35.58 1.13
C THR A 22 -24.97 35.00 1.26
N PRO A 23 -24.13 35.44 2.20
CA PRO A 23 -22.78 34.84 2.34
C PRO A 23 -22.82 33.34 2.65
N THR A 24 -23.77 32.93 3.50
CA THR A 24 -23.95 31.53 3.87
C THR A 24 -24.39 30.68 2.68
N VAL A 25 -25.37 31.15 1.92
CA VAL A 25 -25.87 30.47 0.72
C VAL A 25 -24.79 30.41 -0.37
N CYS A 26 -24.10 31.54 -0.61
CA CYS A 26 -22.99 31.56 -1.57
C CYS A 26 -21.85 30.61 -1.14
N GLY A 27 -21.49 30.61 0.14
CA GLY A 27 -20.51 29.69 0.68
C GLY A 27 -20.92 28.22 0.50
N ALA A 28 -22.15 27.88 0.84
CA ALA A 28 -22.69 26.53 0.63
C ALA A 28 -22.73 26.13 -0.84
N TYR A 29 -23.13 27.05 -1.73
CA TYR A 29 -23.11 26.81 -3.18
C TYR A 29 -21.70 26.56 -3.72
N ILE A 30 -20.72 27.39 -3.33
CA ILE A 30 -19.32 27.20 -3.74
C ILE A 30 -18.80 25.85 -3.23
N THR A 31 -19.04 25.53 -1.95
CA THR A 31 -18.61 24.28 -1.37
C THR A 31 -19.25 23.07 -2.07
N SER A 32 -20.57 23.13 -2.33
CA SER A 32 -21.27 22.02 -2.99
C SER A 32 -20.78 21.77 -4.43
N ASN A 33 -20.36 22.81 -5.15
CA ASN A 33 -19.80 22.67 -6.49
C ASN A 33 -18.34 22.14 -6.49
N GLN A 34 -17.68 22.15 -5.33
CA GLN A 34 -16.32 21.59 -5.17
C GLN A 34 -16.36 20.11 -4.70
N VAL A 35 -17.54 19.62 -4.31
CA VAL A 35 -17.69 18.22 -3.92
C VAL A 35 -17.55 17.36 -5.18
N VAL A 36 -16.48 16.60 -5.24
CA VAL A 36 -16.26 15.57 -6.26
C VAL A 36 -16.57 14.21 -5.65
N PRO A 37 -16.98 13.22 -6.46
CA PRO A 37 -17.14 11.85 -5.98
C PRO A 37 -15.85 11.35 -5.29
N GLY A 38 -16.00 10.58 -4.22
CA GLY A 38 -14.88 9.97 -3.51
C GLY A 38 -14.15 8.88 -4.31
N THR A 39 -14.67 8.54 -5.50
CA THR A 39 -14.09 7.62 -6.46
C THR A 39 -13.99 8.26 -7.83
N ASN A 40 -13.21 7.67 -8.73
CA ASN A 40 -13.02 8.10 -10.11
C ASN A 40 -13.39 6.99 -11.11
N ASP A 41 -13.43 7.34 -12.40
CA ASP A 41 -13.78 6.40 -13.46
C ASP A 41 -12.84 5.19 -13.52
N ALA A 42 -11.55 5.39 -13.23
CA ALA A 42 -10.57 4.30 -13.22
C ALA A 42 -10.90 3.24 -12.14
N MET A 43 -11.26 3.68 -10.95
CA MET A 43 -11.68 2.76 -9.88
C MET A 43 -13.00 2.07 -10.24
N TRP A 44 -13.96 2.81 -10.79
CA TRP A 44 -15.22 2.23 -11.24
C TRP A 44 -15.03 1.19 -12.35
N ASN A 45 -14.20 1.48 -13.35
CA ASN A 45 -13.87 0.56 -14.44
C ASN A 45 -13.17 -0.70 -13.91
N ALA A 46 -12.23 -0.54 -12.99
CA ALA A 46 -11.56 -1.67 -12.34
C ALA A 46 -12.56 -2.58 -11.61
N MET A 47 -13.54 -2.02 -10.90
CA MET A 47 -14.58 -2.80 -10.23
C MET A 47 -15.53 -3.48 -11.23
N THR A 48 -15.89 -2.81 -12.30
CA THR A 48 -16.69 -3.39 -13.40
C THR A 48 -15.94 -4.57 -14.03
N TRP A 49 -14.64 -4.42 -14.26
CA TRP A 49 -13.81 -5.50 -14.77
C TRP A 49 -13.81 -6.72 -13.84
N ILE A 50 -13.69 -6.52 -12.51
CA ILE A 50 -13.77 -7.61 -11.54
C ILE A 50 -15.11 -8.31 -11.61
N ASN A 51 -16.21 -7.56 -11.67
CA ASN A 51 -17.57 -8.11 -11.78
C ASN A 51 -17.71 -9.02 -12.99
N GLU A 52 -17.19 -8.59 -14.14
CA GLU A 52 -17.36 -9.28 -15.42
C GLU A 52 -16.37 -10.44 -15.64
N ASN A 53 -15.19 -10.41 -15.01
CA ASN A 53 -14.07 -11.29 -15.34
C ASN A 53 -13.64 -12.23 -14.21
N THR A 54 -14.32 -12.22 -13.06
CA THR A 54 -13.97 -13.09 -11.94
C THR A 54 -15.15 -13.92 -11.46
N ASP A 55 -14.88 -15.02 -10.77
CA ASP A 55 -15.92 -15.85 -10.16
C ASP A 55 -16.65 -15.11 -9.03
N ASN A 56 -17.95 -15.42 -8.83
CA ASN A 56 -18.76 -14.80 -7.79
C ASN A 56 -18.25 -15.04 -6.35
N ASN A 57 -17.45 -16.09 -6.12
CA ASN A 57 -16.83 -16.39 -4.83
C ASN A 57 -15.46 -15.71 -4.65
N THR A 58 -15.01 -14.89 -5.60
CA THR A 58 -13.79 -14.08 -5.49
C THR A 58 -13.92 -13.09 -4.35
N VAL A 59 -12.84 -12.91 -3.59
CA VAL A 59 -12.72 -11.88 -2.55
C VAL A 59 -11.83 -10.77 -3.03
N ILE A 60 -12.26 -9.53 -2.81
CA ILE A 60 -11.44 -8.35 -3.08
C ILE A 60 -10.70 -7.99 -1.80
N THR A 61 -9.38 -7.93 -1.90
CA THR A 61 -8.50 -7.53 -0.80
C THR A 61 -7.84 -6.20 -1.13
N SER A 62 -7.99 -5.24 -0.24
CA SER A 62 -7.37 -3.91 -0.31
C SER A 62 -7.46 -3.24 1.06
N TRP A 63 -6.90 -2.03 1.19
CA TRP A 63 -7.14 -1.21 2.37
C TRP A 63 -8.62 -0.76 2.41
N TRP A 64 -9.20 -0.66 3.58
CA TRP A 64 -10.65 -0.61 3.85
C TRP A 64 -11.44 0.57 3.26
N ASP A 65 -10.78 1.64 2.85
CA ASP A 65 -11.45 2.92 2.48
C ASP A 65 -12.52 2.76 1.39
N PHE A 66 -12.29 1.90 0.42
CA PHE A 66 -13.22 1.64 -0.68
C PHE A 66 -14.00 0.32 -0.55
N GLY A 67 -13.94 -0.35 0.62
CA GLY A 67 -14.56 -1.66 0.80
C GLY A 67 -16.02 -1.70 0.37
N TYR A 68 -16.84 -0.78 0.83
CA TYR A 68 -18.27 -0.70 0.42
C TYR A 68 -18.45 -0.41 -1.08
N LEU A 69 -17.56 0.37 -1.70
CA LEU A 69 -17.61 0.57 -3.14
C LEU A 69 -17.32 -0.74 -3.87
N PHE A 70 -16.33 -1.49 -3.41
CA PHE A 70 -15.97 -2.78 -4.00
C PHE A 70 -17.12 -3.78 -3.88
N GLU A 71 -17.79 -3.87 -2.74
CA GLU A 71 -18.96 -4.73 -2.56
C GLU A 71 -20.08 -4.40 -3.53
N ILE A 72 -20.38 -3.11 -3.69
CA ILE A 72 -21.51 -2.66 -4.52
C ILE A 72 -21.17 -2.70 -6.02
N ALA A 73 -20.00 -2.19 -6.43
CA ALA A 73 -19.65 -2.02 -7.82
C ALA A 73 -19.14 -3.31 -8.46
N ALA A 74 -18.37 -4.11 -7.72
CA ALA A 74 -17.87 -5.39 -8.22
C ALA A 74 -18.80 -6.56 -7.87
N ASP A 75 -19.77 -6.38 -6.99
CA ASP A 75 -20.65 -7.46 -6.48
C ASP A 75 -19.82 -8.65 -5.95
N ARG A 76 -18.80 -8.35 -5.14
CA ARG A 76 -17.88 -9.33 -4.54
C ARG A 76 -17.71 -9.05 -3.04
N GLN A 77 -17.43 -10.10 -2.29
CA GLN A 77 -17.05 -9.94 -0.89
C GLN A 77 -15.69 -9.26 -0.77
N VAL A 78 -15.51 -8.54 0.31
CA VAL A 78 -14.25 -7.86 0.62
C VAL A 78 -13.64 -8.39 1.91
N THR A 79 -12.32 -8.36 2.01
CA THR A 79 -11.59 -8.70 3.24
C THR A 79 -11.83 -7.65 4.32
N PHE A 80 -11.95 -6.38 3.92
CA PHE A 80 -11.85 -5.25 4.83
C PHE A 80 -12.64 -4.05 4.31
N ASP A 81 -13.58 -3.57 5.14
CA ASP A 81 -14.42 -2.41 4.87
C ASP A 81 -14.60 -1.55 6.12
N GLY A 82 -15.38 -0.46 6.01
CA GLY A 82 -15.67 0.42 7.13
C GLY A 82 -16.45 -0.23 8.28
N GLY A 83 -17.19 -1.32 8.02
CA GLY A 83 -17.93 -2.07 9.04
C GLY A 83 -17.09 -3.16 9.71
N SER A 84 -16.10 -3.69 9.01
CA SER A 84 -15.22 -4.74 9.49
C SER A 84 -13.84 -4.25 9.93
N GLN A 85 -13.61 -2.94 9.93
CA GLN A 85 -12.36 -2.34 10.37
C GLN A 85 -12.11 -2.63 11.85
N SER A 86 -11.32 -3.68 12.11
CA SER A 86 -10.83 -4.05 13.43
C SER A 86 -9.33 -3.92 13.49
N GLY A 87 -8.77 -3.81 14.70
CA GLY A 87 -7.31 -3.75 14.90
C GLY A 87 -6.60 -4.96 14.28
N ASP A 88 -7.18 -6.15 14.41
CA ASP A 88 -6.59 -7.39 13.89
C ASP A 88 -6.54 -7.41 12.35
N ARG A 89 -7.62 -7.05 11.67
CA ARG A 89 -7.63 -6.98 10.20
C ARG A 89 -6.72 -5.89 9.69
N ALA A 90 -6.71 -4.71 10.33
CA ALA A 90 -5.81 -3.62 9.99
C ALA A 90 -4.33 -4.03 10.16
N PHE A 91 -4.00 -4.75 11.25
CA PHE A 91 -2.66 -5.29 11.45
C PHE A 91 -2.27 -6.25 10.32
N TRP A 92 -3.08 -7.27 10.04
CA TRP A 92 -2.72 -8.29 9.05
C TRP A 92 -2.62 -7.74 7.63
N LEU A 93 -3.53 -6.87 7.21
CA LEU A 93 -3.43 -6.23 5.90
C LEU A 93 -2.25 -5.27 5.80
N GLY A 94 -2.02 -4.49 6.85
CA GLY A 94 -0.84 -3.63 6.94
C GLY A 94 0.46 -4.45 6.89
N GLN A 95 0.52 -5.57 7.61
CA GLN A 95 1.66 -6.49 7.58
C GLN A 95 1.86 -7.10 6.18
N ALA A 96 0.79 -7.55 5.52
CA ALA A 96 0.88 -8.09 4.16
C ALA A 96 1.43 -7.08 3.16
N MET A 97 1.03 -5.80 3.27
CA MET A 97 1.50 -4.74 2.37
C MET A 97 2.93 -4.26 2.71
N THR A 98 3.33 -4.33 3.98
CA THR A 98 4.63 -3.84 4.46
C THR A 98 5.75 -4.86 4.30
N THR A 99 5.44 -6.16 4.40
CA THR A 99 6.46 -7.22 4.30
C THR A 99 7.10 -7.26 2.91
N SER A 100 8.38 -7.61 2.84
CA SER A 100 9.07 -7.94 1.59
C SER A 100 8.91 -9.41 1.18
N ASP A 101 8.38 -10.23 2.08
CA ASP A 101 8.14 -11.66 1.84
C ASP A 101 6.76 -11.85 1.20
N LEU A 102 6.74 -12.09 -0.11
CA LEU A 102 5.52 -12.34 -0.87
C LEU A 102 4.82 -13.64 -0.48
N GLN A 103 5.55 -14.63 0.06
CA GLN A 103 4.94 -15.87 0.58
C GLN A 103 4.13 -15.58 1.84
N LEU A 104 4.68 -14.76 2.75
CA LEU A 104 3.97 -14.31 3.94
C LEU A 104 2.74 -13.48 3.56
N SER A 105 2.88 -12.55 2.63
CA SER A 105 1.77 -11.73 2.16
C SER A 105 0.64 -12.59 1.59
N ALA A 106 0.95 -13.53 0.70
CA ALA A 106 -0.04 -14.47 0.16
C ALA A 106 -0.63 -15.37 1.25
N GLY A 107 0.17 -15.82 2.21
CA GLY A 107 -0.29 -16.60 3.37
C GLY A 107 -1.30 -15.84 4.23
N ILE A 108 -1.06 -14.54 4.44
CA ILE A 108 -2.00 -13.65 5.14
C ILE A 108 -3.31 -13.55 4.36
N PHE A 109 -3.28 -13.31 3.05
CA PHE A 109 -4.48 -13.24 2.23
C PHE A 109 -5.24 -14.56 2.22
N ARG A 110 -4.53 -15.70 2.07
CA ARG A 110 -5.14 -17.03 2.18
C ARG A 110 -5.91 -17.20 3.49
N MET A 111 -5.34 -16.82 4.61
CA MET A 111 -5.97 -16.90 5.93
C MET A 111 -7.17 -15.95 6.01
N LEU A 112 -6.97 -14.67 5.77
CA LEU A 112 -8.01 -13.65 5.95
C LEU A 112 -9.23 -13.89 5.04
N ASP A 113 -8.99 -14.22 3.78
CA ASP A 113 -10.03 -14.32 2.76
C ASP A 113 -10.77 -15.67 2.78
N SER A 114 -10.24 -16.66 3.51
CA SER A 114 -10.91 -17.95 3.71
C SER A 114 -11.58 -18.07 5.08
N THR A 115 -10.90 -17.67 6.14
CA THR A 115 -11.29 -17.95 7.53
C THR A 115 -11.26 -16.73 8.45
N GLY A 116 -10.86 -15.56 7.93
CA GLY A 116 -10.72 -14.34 8.72
C GLY A 116 -9.59 -14.44 9.74
N THR A 117 -9.82 -13.97 10.96
CA THR A 117 -8.83 -13.95 12.06
C THR A 117 -9.00 -15.13 13.05
N MET A 118 -9.68 -16.23 12.63
CA MET A 118 -9.96 -17.37 13.51
C MET A 118 -8.68 -18.03 14.03
N ALA A 119 -7.66 -18.17 13.19
CA ALA A 119 -6.36 -18.74 13.59
C ALA A 119 -5.70 -17.94 14.72
N GLN A 120 -5.76 -16.60 14.65
CA GLN A 120 -5.25 -15.72 15.68
C GLN A 120 -6.03 -15.88 17.00
N THR A 121 -7.36 -15.91 16.92
CA THR A 121 -8.22 -16.12 18.09
C THR A 121 -7.87 -17.41 18.80
N GLU A 122 -7.73 -18.53 18.07
CA GLU A 122 -7.38 -19.83 18.67
C GLU A 122 -5.97 -19.80 19.28
N LEU A 123 -5.00 -19.22 18.60
CA LEU A 123 -3.64 -19.12 19.13
C LEU A 123 -3.57 -18.24 20.39
N ILE A 124 -4.34 -17.17 20.47
CA ILE A 124 -4.46 -16.38 21.69
C ILE A 124 -5.05 -17.22 22.83
N ASN A 125 -6.09 -18.02 22.54
CA ASN A 125 -6.69 -18.93 23.52
C ASN A 125 -5.67 -19.98 24.02
N TYR A 126 -4.79 -20.49 23.15
CA TYR A 126 -3.79 -21.50 23.52
C TYR A 126 -2.55 -20.93 24.21
N THR A 127 -2.14 -19.72 23.83
CA THR A 127 -0.90 -19.11 24.33
C THR A 127 -1.13 -18.12 25.48
N GLY A 128 -2.33 -17.56 25.59
CA GLY A 128 -2.66 -16.47 26.51
C GLY A 128 -2.03 -15.12 26.14
N ASP A 129 -1.43 -15.00 24.94
CA ASP A 129 -0.65 -13.84 24.53
C ASP A 129 -0.84 -13.53 23.04
N SER A 130 -1.28 -12.31 22.73
CA SER A 130 -1.55 -11.86 21.36
C SER A 130 -0.28 -11.66 20.53
N GLY A 131 0.81 -11.19 21.15
CA GLY A 131 2.09 -11.01 20.47
C GLY A 131 2.67 -12.36 20.05
N LYS A 132 2.70 -13.32 20.99
CA LYS A 132 3.15 -14.68 20.70
C LYS A 132 2.28 -15.37 19.64
N ALA A 133 0.96 -15.19 19.69
CA ALA A 133 0.05 -15.72 18.67
C ALA A 133 0.37 -15.13 17.27
N THR A 134 0.65 -13.83 17.23
CA THR A 134 1.04 -13.14 15.99
C THR A 134 2.38 -13.65 15.46
N ASP A 135 3.40 -13.78 16.30
CA ASP A 135 4.72 -14.29 15.91
C ASP A 135 4.64 -15.72 15.34
N ILE A 136 3.81 -16.58 15.97
CA ILE A 136 3.54 -17.93 15.46
C ILE A 136 2.93 -17.87 14.06
N LEU A 137 1.92 -17.01 13.84
CA LEU A 137 1.28 -16.88 12.53
C LEU A 137 2.25 -16.34 11.48
N ILE A 138 3.05 -15.33 11.78
CA ILE A 138 4.06 -14.80 10.87
C ILE A 138 5.04 -15.90 10.45
N ASP A 139 5.44 -16.79 11.39
CA ASP A 139 6.36 -17.88 11.09
C ASP A 139 5.72 -19.00 10.24
N ILE A 140 4.45 -19.34 10.44
CA ILE A 140 3.84 -20.50 9.78
C ILE A 140 3.10 -20.18 8.47
N LEU A 141 2.61 -18.94 8.27
CA LEU A 141 1.80 -18.59 7.10
C LEU A 141 2.54 -18.76 5.76
N PRO A 142 3.87 -18.51 5.64
CA PRO A 142 4.60 -18.73 4.39
C PRO A 142 4.98 -20.19 4.13
N LYS A 143 4.76 -21.10 5.09
CA LYS A 143 5.17 -22.52 5.01
C LYS A 143 4.13 -23.40 4.35
N THR A 144 4.50 -24.67 4.09
CA THR A 144 3.51 -25.69 3.73
C THR A 144 2.63 -26.03 4.93
N ALA A 145 1.43 -26.57 4.71
CA ALA A 145 0.55 -27.03 5.79
C ALA A 145 1.23 -28.07 6.70
N SER A 146 2.05 -28.96 6.09
CA SER A 146 2.81 -29.99 6.84
C SER A 146 3.87 -29.37 7.73
N ASP A 147 4.68 -28.43 7.18
CA ASP A 147 5.75 -27.78 7.93
C ASP A 147 5.18 -26.88 9.03
N ALA A 148 4.12 -26.12 8.72
CA ALA A 148 3.38 -25.32 9.68
C ALA A 148 2.88 -26.18 10.87
N LYS A 149 2.29 -27.35 10.58
CA LYS A 149 1.83 -28.26 11.60
C LYS A 149 2.98 -28.84 12.45
N ASN A 150 4.08 -29.21 11.79
CA ASN A 150 5.26 -29.73 12.49
C ASN A 150 5.85 -28.67 13.44
N ASP A 151 5.94 -27.41 13.01
CA ASP A 151 6.45 -26.34 13.84
C ASP A 151 5.51 -26.01 15.00
N LEU A 152 4.19 -25.99 14.76
CA LEU A 152 3.21 -25.78 15.83
C LEU A 152 3.37 -26.81 16.96
N VAL A 153 3.66 -28.08 16.62
CA VAL A 153 3.87 -29.12 17.63
C VAL A 153 5.27 -29.08 18.21
N SER A 154 6.32 -29.08 17.38
CA SER A 154 7.69 -29.27 17.83
C SER A 154 8.33 -28.00 18.41
N LYS A 155 8.07 -26.85 17.80
CA LYS A 155 8.67 -25.57 18.18
C LYS A 155 7.79 -24.79 19.17
N TYR A 156 6.46 -24.80 18.95
CA TYR A 156 5.51 -24.04 19.75
C TYR A 156 4.78 -24.87 20.81
N HIS A 157 5.04 -26.19 20.85
CA HIS A 157 4.53 -27.12 21.86
C HIS A 157 3.00 -27.21 21.97
N LEU A 158 2.30 -26.97 20.85
CA LEU A 158 0.87 -27.21 20.76
C LEU A 158 0.57 -28.70 20.66
N THR A 159 -0.60 -29.11 21.15
CA THR A 159 -1.07 -30.50 20.92
C THR A 159 -1.36 -30.71 19.43
N GLN A 160 -1.42 -31.96 18.98
CA GLN A 160 -1.76 -32.31 17.59
C GLN A 160 -3.12 -31.74 17.18
N ASP A 161 -4.11 -31.75 18.09
CA ASP A 161 -5.45 -31.24 17.81
C ASP A 161 -5.47 -29.73 17.70
N GLN A 162 -4.74 -29.02 18.56
CA GLN A 162 -4.57 -27.56 18.46
C GLN A 162 -3.86 -27.17 17.16
N ALA A 163 -2.77 -27.88 16.81
CA ALA A 163 -2.05 -27.65 15.57
C ALA A 163 -2.94 -27.90 14.34
N ASN A 164 -3.75 -28.95 14.32
CA ASN A 164 -4.73 -29.23 13.27
C ASN A 164 -5.74 -28.07 13.14
N THR A 165 -6.27 -27.59 14.27
CA THR A 165 -7.22 -26.47 14.28
C THR A 165 -6.60 -25.21 13.66
N VAL A 166 -5.39 -24.84 14.06
CA VAL A 166 -4.69 -23.66 13.50
C VAL A 166 -4.41 -23.85 12.02
N VAL A 167 -3.92 -25.02 11.60
CA VAL A 167 -3.62 -25.30 10.18
C VAL A 167 -4.88 -25.25 9.33
N ASN A 168 -6.01 -25.76 9.81
CA ASN A 168 -7.28 -25.68 9.09
C ASN A 168 -7.72 -24.21 8.83
N TYR A 169 -7.35 -23.28 9.71
CA TYR A 169 -7.64 -21.85 9.53
C TYR A 169 -6.58 -21.12 8.70
N THR A 170 -5.33 -21.54 8.73
CA THR A 170 -4.24 -20.87 7.99
C THR A 170 -4.01 -21.46 6.61
N HIS A 171 -4.29 -22.76 6.43
CA HIS A 171 -4.07 -23.55 5.22
C HIS A 171 -5.32 -24.39 4.89
N PRO A 172 -6.47 -23.74 4.62
CA PRO A 172 -7.69 -24.49 4.33
C PRO A 172 -7.58 -25.28 3.02
N ASP A 173 -8.24 -26.44 2.93
CA ASP A 173 -8.26 -27.27 1.72
C ASP A 173 -8.84 -26.56 0.49
N LYS A 174 -9.75 -25.62 0.72
CA LYS A 174 -10.37 -24.81 -0.31
C LYS A 174 -10.06 -23.34 -0.07
N VAL A 175 -9.20 -22.80 -0.90
CA VAL A 175 -8.85 -21.36 -0.89
C VAL A 175 -9.75 -20.65 -1.89
N ARG A 176 -10.29 -19.51 -1.48
CA ARG A 176 -11.08 -18.66 -2.37
C ARG A 176 -10.17 -17.91 -3.34
N PRO A 177 -10.62 -17.64 -4.58
CA PRO A 177 -9.91 -16.71 -5.46
C PRO A 177 -9.84 -15.33 -4.82
N VAL A 178 -8.70 -14.66 -4.95
CA VAL A 178 -8.45 -13.35 -4.35
C VAL A 178 -7.92 -12.40 -5.41
N ILE A 179 -8.52 -11.22 -5.50
CA ILE A 179 -7.99 -10.08 -6.25
C ILE A 179 -7.50 -9.01 -5.26
N PHE A 180 -6.20 -8.73 -5.29
CA PHE A 180 -5.65 -7.59 -4.57
C PHE A 180 -5.77 -6.34 -5.42
N VAL A 181 -6.39 -5.29 -4.86
CA VAL A 181 -6.53 -3.97 -5.50
C VAL A 181 -5.51 -3.03 -4.90
N ALA A 182 -4.55 -2.61 -5.72
CA ALA A 182 -3.58 -1.56 -5.38
C ALA A 182 -3.96 -0.27 -6.10
N SER A 183 -4.04 0.84 -5.38
CA SER A 183 -4.46 2.14 -5.94
C SER A 183 -3.58 3.29 -5.47
N SER A 184 -3.57 4.37 -6.25
CA SER A 184 -2.70 5.53 -6.02
C SER A 184 -2.92 6.24 -4.68
N ASP A 185 -4.15 6.23 -4.17
CA ASP A 185 -4.49 6.80 -2.87
C ASP A 185 -3.82 6.05 -1.70
N MET A 186 -3.51 4.77 -1.87
CA MET A 186 -2.81 3.97 -0.86
C MET A 186 -1.38 4.49 -0.60
N LEU A 187 -0.75 5.16 -1.57
CA LEU A 187 0.54 5.82 -1.36
C LEU A 187 0.45 6.89 -0.27
N GLN A 188 -0.61 7.71 -0.30
CA GLN A 188 -0.82 8.78 0.69
C GLN A 188 -1.29 8.25 2.04
N LYS A 189 -1.84 7.04 2.07
CA LYS A 189 -2.34 6.36 3.28
C LYS A 189 -1.29 5.44 3.91
N ALA A 190 -0.09 5.41 3.36
CA ALA A 190 0.96 4.49 3.82
C ALA A 190 1.30 4.65 5.30
N GLY A 191 1.31 5.88 5.81
CA GLY A 191 1.53 6.12 7.24
C GLY A 191 0.52 5.39 8.14
N TRP A 192 -0.71 5.19 7.67
CA TRP A 192 -1.72 4.45 8.43
C TRP A 192 -1.55 2.93 8.31
N TRP A 193 -1.51 2.38 7.10
CA TRP A 193 -1.43 0.93 6.97
C TRP A 193 -0.07 0.37 7.41
N THR A 194 1.02 1.13 7.30
CA THR A 194 2.31 0.74 7.89
C THR A 194 2.29 0.82 9.41
N TYR A 195 1.61 1.83 9.99
CA TYR A 195 1.47 1.94 11.44
C TYR A 195 0.82 0.67 12.01
N PHE A 196 -0.28 0.21 11.42
CA PHE A 196 -0.90 -1.03 11.88
C PHE A 196 -0.02 -2.24 11.58
N GLY A 197 0.54 -2.35 10.38
CA GLY A 197 1.35 -3.50 9.97
C GLY A 197 2.70 -3.63 10.68
N ALA A 198 3.25 -2.53 11.20
CA ALA A 198 4.49 -2.52 11.98
C ALA A 198 4.26 -2.50 13.50
N TRP A 199 3.04 -2.79 13.95
CA TRP A 199 2.72 -2.81 15.37
C TRP A 199 3.54 -3.85 16.13
N ASN A 200 4.24 -3.41 17.16
CA ASN A 200 4.97 -4.28 18.08
C ASN A 200 4.11 -4.53 19.31
N PHE A 201 3.68 -5.78 19.51
CA PHE A 201 2.79 -6.18 20.61
C PHE A 201 3.48 -6.16 21.96
N GLU A 202 4.79 -6.38 22.02
CA GLU A 202 5.55 -6.39 23.27
C GLU A 202 5.70 -4.98 23.83
N ASN A 203 6.13 -4.03 23.01
CA ASN A 203 6.38 -2.65 23.40
C ASN A 203 5.15 -1.74 23.26
N GLN A 204 4.06 -2.23 22.65
CA GLN A 204 2.84 -1.48 22.34
C GLN A 204 3.11 -0.18 21.56
N THR A 205 4.03 -0.26 20.59
CA THR A 205 4.47 0.85 19.76
C THR A 205 4.45 0.47 18.29
N SER A 206 4.44 1.46 17.44
CA SER A 206 4.60 1.26 16.01
C SER A 206 5.45 2.36 15.38
N LYS A 207 5.78 2.16 14.10
CA LYS A 207 6.46 3.13 13.24
C LYS A 207 5.63 3.37 12.00
N ASN A 208 5.65 4.61 11.51
CA ASN A 208 5.03 4.99 10.26
C ASN A 208 6.08 5.04 9.18
N TYR A 209 5.78 4.40 8.05
CA TYR A 209 6.60 4.48 6.86
C TYR A 209 5.76 5.09 5.73
N ASN A 210 6.36 5.92 4.90
CA ASN A 210 5.62 6.75 3.96
C ASN A 210 6.19 6.72 2.55
N TYR A 211 5.30 7.03 1.59
CA TYR A 211 5.63 7.41 0.22
C TYR A 211 5.37 8.90 0.09
N TYR A 212 6.35 9.64 -0.35
CA TYR A 212 6.24 11.08 -0.59
C TYR A 212 6.20 11.30 -2.09
N VAL A 213 5.01 11.60 -2.60
CA VAL A 213 4.75 11.82 -4.02
C VAL A 213 4.63 13.31 -4.27
N PRO A 214 5.49 13.92 -5.08
CA PRO A 214 5.41 15.34 -5.38
C PRO A 214 4.25 15.64 -6.33
N THR A 215 3.83 16.88 -6.33
CA THR A 215 2.76 17.38 -7.21
C THR A 215 3.24 17.66 -8.64
N GLN A 216 4.54 17.62 -8.91
CA GLN A 216 5.13 18.00 -10.19
C GLN A 216 6.11 16.96 -10.70
N GLN A 217 6.08 16.72 -12.00
CA GLN A 217 7.10 15.94 -12.68
C GLN A 217 8.40 16.73 -12.84
N VAL A 218 9.51 16.03 -12.90
CA VAL A 218 10.84 16.60 -13.14
C VAL A 218 11.31 16.20 -14.53
N GLU A 219 11.67 17.20 -15.34
CA GLU A 219 12.36 16.94 -16.60
C GLU A 219 13.87 16.82 -16.34
N VAL A 220 14.43 15.66 -16.64
CA VAL A 220 15.86 15.37 -16.48
C VAL A 220 16.41 14.82 -17.78
N LYS A 221 16.94 15.72 -18.63
CA LYS A 221 17.60 15.32 -19.88
C LYS A 221 19.00 14.77 -19.63
N PRO A 222 19.53 13.91 -20.52
CA PRO A 222 20.92 13.47 -20.45
C PRO A 222 21.88 14.66 -20.33
N GLY A 223 22.82 14.60 -19.39
CA GLY A 223 23.79 15.67 -19.13
C GLY A 223 23.23 16.89 -18.39
N SER A 224 21.99 16.84 -17.93
CA SER A 224 21.34 17.93 -17.18
C SER A 224 21.06 17.57 -15.73
N THR A 225 20.68 18.57 -14.96
CA THR A 225 20.32 18.45 -13.54
C THR A 225 18.89 18.90 -13.34
N GLY A 226 18.09 18.08 -12.70
CA GLY A 226 16.73 18.41 -12.25
C GLY A 226 16.69 18.73 -10.75
N LYS A 227 15.86 19.68 -10.35
CA LYS A 227 15.58 19.97 -8.94
C LYS A 227 14.16 19.60 -8.60
N LEU A 228 13.98 18.96 -7.46
CA LEU A 228 12.70 18.49 -6.96
C LEU A 228 12.47 18.96 -5.54
N ALA A 229 11.26 19.46 -5.29
CA ALA A 229 10.78 19.73 -3.94
C ALA A 229 9.66 18.75 -3.59
N ILE A 230 9.79 18.06 -2.47
CA ILE A 230 8.80 17.12 -1.93
C ILE A 230 8.33 17.65 -0.59
N LEU A 231 7.00 17.76 -0.39
CA LEU A 231 6.40 18.01 0.91
C LEU A 231 6.27 16.70 1.68
N ASN A 232 6.78 16.65 2.90
CA ASN A 232 6.55 15.55 3.80
C ASN A 232 5.33 15.81 4.70
N ASP A 233 4.92 14.81 5.48
CA ASP A 233 3.75 14.86 6.40
C ASP A 233 3.88 15.92 7.51
N GLN A 234 5.06 16.44 7.74
CA GLN A 234 5.33 17.48 8.75
C GLN A 234 5.34 18.90 8.13
N GLY A 235 4.97 19.02 6.86
CA GLY A 235 5.00 20.30 6.15
C GLY A 235 6.40 20.76 5.74
N MET A 236 7.43 19.93 5.94
CA MET A 236 8.79 20.25 5.52
C MET A 236 8.98 19.99 4.03
N THR A 237 9.67 20.89 3.35
CA THR A 237 10.04 20.73 1.95
C THR A 237 11.43 20.10 1.85
N VAL A 238 11.51 19.01 1.13
CA VAL A 238 12.78 18.34 0.81
C VAL A 238 13.15 18.69 -0.62
N ASN A 239 14.29 19.33 -0.81
CA ASN A 239 14.84 19.60 -2.14
C ASN A 239 15.85 18.52 -2.51
N THR A 240 15.59 17.81 -3.59
CA THR A 240 16.48 16.78 -4.13
C THR A 240 17.01 17.23 -5.49
N VAL A 241 18.31 17.11 -5.70
CA VAL A 241 18.96 17.37 -6.98
C VAL A 241 19.27 16.05 -7.66
N ILE A 242 18.78 15.88 -8.89
CA ILE A 242 18.93 14.69 -9.68
C ILE A 242 19.80 15.03 -10.90
N THR A 243 20.86 14.27 -11.13
CA THR A 243 21.71 14.43 -12.30
C THR A 243 21.60 13.17 -13.18
N ARG A 244 21.38 13.34 -14.48
CA ARG A 244 21.35 12.27 -15.46
C ARG A 244 22.61 12.35 -16.33
N GLY A 245 23.28 11.19 -16.52
CA GLY A 245 24.46 11.10 -17.40
C GLY A 245 24.13 11.23 -18.88
N THR A 246 25.17 11.31 -19.72
CA THR A 246 25.07 11.35 -21.18
C THR A 246 25.19 9.96 -21.79
N GLY A 247 24.45 9.68 -22.88
CA GLY A 247 24.49 8.42 -23.61
C GLY A 247 23.52 7.35 -23.05
N ASN A 248 23.76 6.07 -23.38
CA ASN A 248 22.94 4.95 -22.93
C ASN A 248 23.08 4.63 -21.43
N ASN A 249 24.01 5.27 -20.74
CA ASN A 249 24.16 5.17 -19.30
C ASN A 249 23.36 6.26 -18.61
N THR A 250 22.17 5.92 -18.15
CA THR A 250 21.41 6.76 -17.22
C THR A 250 22.13 6.74 -15.87
N THR A 251 22.89 7.79 -15.58
CA THR A 251 23.40 8.04 -14.23
C THR A 251 22.40 8.97 -13.53
N SER A 252 21.65 8.46 -12.58
CA SER A 252 21.00 9.29 -11.60
C SER A 252 22.00 9.51 -10.47
N GLY A 253 22.44 10.73 -10.28
CA GLY A 253 23.31 11.09 -9.17
C GLY A 253 22.49 11.91 -8.17
N TYR A 254 22.41 11.47 -6.94
CA TYR A 254 21.98 12.28 -5.83
C TYR A 254 23.13 13.18 -5.40
N THR A 255 22.93 14.48 -5.43
CA THR A 255 23.97 15.44 -5.03
C THR A 255 23.61 16.19 -3.74
N GLU A 256 22.33 16.38 -3.45
CA GLU A 256 21.93 17.15 -2.27
C GLU A 256 20.46 16.87 -1.88
N ALA A 257 20.19 16.66 -0.57
CA ALA A 257 18.86 16.78 0.02
C ALA A 257 18.90 17.84 1.11
N VAL A 258 18.05 18.85 0.99
CA VAL A 258 17.99 19.97 1.92
C VAL A 258 16.60 20.02 2.54
N TYR A 259 16.56 19.98 3.87
CA TYR A 259 15.32 20.24 4.62
C TYR A 259 15.08 21.75 4.69
N THR A 260 13.85 22.13 4.31
CA THR A 260 13.42 23.52 4.47
C THR A 260 12.09 23.55 5.21
N GLU A 261 11.98 24.47 6.15
CA GLU A 261 10.74 24.86 6.78
C GLU A 261 10.38 26.26 6.29
N ASN A 262 9.15 26.44 5.77
CA ASN A 262 8.71 27.72 5.19
C ASN A 262 9.68 28.30 4.14
N GLY A 263 10.35 27.45 3.37
CA GLY A 263 11.31 27.86 2.35
C GLY A 263 12.69 28.25 2.88
N GLN A 264 12.94 28.13 4.18
CA GLN A 264 14.25 28.37 4.81
C GLN A 264 14.91 27.05 5.19
N GLN A 265 16.22 26.95 4.93
CA GLN A 265 16.99 25.78 5.30
C GLN A 265 17.09 25.68 6.83
N ILE A 266 16.79 24.48 7.36
CA ILE A 266 16.95 24.21 8.78
C ILE A 266 18.43 24.02 9.09
N MET A 267 18.93 24.77 10.07
CA MET A 267 20.32 24.70 10.54
C MET A 267 20.37 24.14 11.94
N ILE A 268 21.28 23.20 12.20
CA ILE A 268 21.60 22.72 13.55
C ILE A 268 23.08 22.99 13.80
N ASN A 269 23.39 23.81 14.80
CA ASN A 269 24.77 24.19 15.14
C ASN A 269 25.53 24.73 13.92
N ASP A 270 24.93 25.66 13.17
CA ASP A 270 25.46 26.28 11.96
C ASP A 270 25.74 25.29 10.79
N THR A 271 25.27 24.07 10.91
CA THR A 271 25.36 23.06 9.85
C THR A 271 23.98 22.82 9.26
N PRO A 272 23.84 22.76 7.93
CA PRO A 272 22.58 22.39 7.30
C PRO A 272 22.08 21.04 7.81
N TYR A 273 20.86 21.02 8.35
CA TYR A 273 20.22 19.78 8.77
C TYR A 273 19.81 18.99 7.53
N ASN A 274 20.44 17.86 7.35
CA ASN A 274 20.17 16.95 6.25
C ASN A 274 19.92 15.53 6.78
N PRO A 275 18.72 15.26 7.33
CA PRO A 275 18.38 13.95 7.88
C PRO A 275 18.02 12.91 6.81
N LEU A 276 17.91 13.32 5.54
CA LEU A 276 17.62 12.39 4.44
C LEU A 276 18.90 11.81 3.87
N ASN A 277 19.30 10.67 4.41
CA ASN A 277 20.30 9.86 3.77
C ASN A 277 19.61 8.91 2.78
N ILE A 278 19.68 9.21 1.47
CA ILE A 278 19.12 8.35 0.43
C ILE A 278 20.07 7.17 0.23
N SER A 279 19.56 5.95 0.38
CA SER A 279 20.33 4.73 0.22
C SER A 279 20.42 4.26 -1.23
N HIS A 280 19.32 4.42 -1.97
CA HIS A 280 19.19 3.91 -3.34
C HIS A 280 18.46 4.90 -4.23
N ILE A 281 18.81 4.89 -5.49
CA ILE A 281 18.07 5.52 -6.57
C ILE A 281 17.66 4.43 -7.56
N ILE A 282 16.36 4.32 -7.79
CA ILE A 282 15.75 3.34 -8.70
C ILE A 282 15.08 4.10 -9.83
N VAL A 283 15.52 3.89 -11.05
CA VAL A 283 14.93 4.51 -12.25
C VAL A 283 14.09 3.47 -12.98
N ILE A 284 12.83 3.83 -13.23
CA ILE A 284 11.87 2.99 -13.94
C ILE A 284 11.38 3.76 -15.16
N GLU A 285 11.61 3.20 -16.35
CA GLU A 285 11.11 3.71 -17.62
C GLU A 285 10.21 2.65 -18.28
N ASP A 286 9.00 3.05 -18.67
CA ASP A 286 8.02 2.18 -19.32
C ASP A 286 7.77 0.84 -18.56
N GLY A 287 7.81 0.89 -17.23
CA GLY A 287 7.60 -0.28 -16.36
C GLY A 287 8.84 -1.18 -16.16
N TYR A 288 9.99 -0.83 -16.73
CA TYR A 288 11.24 -1.58 -16.58
C TYR A 288 12.22 -0.85 -15.66
N ILE A 289 12.90 -1.60 -14.79
CA ILE A 289 13.97 -1.06 -13.97
C ILE A 289 15.19 -0.82 -14.85
N MET A 290 15.45 0.44 -15.16
CA MET A 290 16.63 0.86 -15.95
C MET A 290 17.87 0.96 -15.08
N LYS A 291 17.71 1.29 -13.81
CA LYS A 291 18.80 1.46 -12.86
C LYS A 291 18.34 1.17 -11.44
N ASN A 292 19.20 0.52 -10.68
CA ASN A 292 19.10 0.37 -9.24
C ASN A 292 20.49 0.57 -8.65
N GLU A 293 20.75 1.72 -8.06
CA GLU A 293 22.05 2.12 -7.57
C GLU A 293 22.03 2.44 -6.09
N SER A 294 22.97 1.87 -5.36
CA SER A 294 23.26 2.28 -3.99
C SER A 294 24.05 3.58 -3.99
N VAL A 295 23.63 4.59 -3.24
CA VAL A 295 24.21 5.94 -3.25
C VAL A 295 24.98 6.25 -1.97
N GLY A 296 24.88 5.43 -0.95
CA GLY A 296 25.51 5.68 0.35
C GLY A 296 25.52 4.47 1.29
N ASP A 297 25.93 4.68 2.53
CA ASP A 297 25.88 3.64 3.55
C ASP A 297 24.41 3.31 3.85
N VAL A 298 24.00 2.10 3.49
CA VAL A 298 22.62 1.61 3.62
C VAL A 298 22.20 1.52 5.09
N LYS A 299 23.15 1.44 6.00
CA LYS A 299 22.91 1.19 7.42
C LYS A 299 22.19 2.33 8.14
N ASP A 300 22.46 3.57 7.73
CA ASP A 300 21.87 4.77 8.32
C ASP A 300 20.92 5.51 7.37
N ALA A 301 20.53 4.86 6.28
CA ALA A 301 19.71 5.46 5.26
C ALA A 301 18.22 5.41 5.63
N ASN A 302 17.54 6.55 5.50
CA ASN A 302 16.12 6.67 5.80
C ASN A 302 15.24 6.45 4.57
N PHE A 303 15.76 6.74 3.35
CA PHE A 303 14.93 6.78 2.15
C PHE A 303 15.57 6.15 0.92
N THR A 304 14.70 5.69 0.03
CA THR A 304 14.98 5.32 -1.36
C THR A 304 14.24 6.28 -2.29
N LEU A 305 14.88 6.74 -3.35
CA LEU A 305 14.28 7.58 -4.39
C LEU A 305 13.94 6.72 -5.60
N PHE A 306 12.66 6.66 -5.96
CA PHE A 306 12.19 6.13 -7.23
C PHE A 306 11.98 7.27 -8.22
N LEU A 307 12.44 7.09 -9.44
CA LEU A 307 12.20 7.97 -10.59
C LEU A 307 11.40 7.18 -11.62
N MET A 308 10.11 7.46 -11.70
CA MET A 308 9.20 6.74 -12.59
C MET A 308 8.79 7.62 -13.76
N GLY A 309 9.00 7.16 -14.99
CA GLY A 309 8.63 7.97 -16.15
C GLY A 309 9.09 7.41 -17.48
N ASN A 310 9.11 8.28 -18.47
CA ASN A 310 9.64 8.03 -19.80
C ASN A 310 10.04 9.35 -20.48
N ASN A 311 10.71 9.29 -21.63
CA ASN A 311 11.05 10.47 -22.44
C ASN A 311 11.63 11.65 -21.65
N ASN A 312 12.46 11.37 -20.65
CA ASN A 312 13.09 12.35 -19.76
C ASN A 312 12.15 13.09 -18.77
N GLN A 313 10.88 12.70 -18.72
CA GLN A 313 9.91 13.18 -17.72
C GLN A 313 9.77 12.12 -16.63
N TYR A 314 10.07 12.48 -15.40
CA TYR A 314 10.00 11.56 -14.27
C TYR A 314 9.10 12.10 -13.16
N THR A 315 8.31 11.21 -12.59
CA THR A 315 7.66 11.42 -11.30
C THR A 315 8.57 10.82 -10.24
N PRO A 316 9.18 11.63 -9.39
CA PRO A 316 9.98 11.12 -8.30
C PRO A 316 9.07 10.73 -7.14
N ILE A 317 9.36 9.59 -6.53
CA ILE A 317 8.69 9.12 -5.32
C ILE A 317 9.78 8.82 -4.30
N LEU A 318 9.77 9.55 -3.18
CA LEU A 318 10.66 9.29 -2.08
C LEU A 318 9.97 8.30 -1.13
N ILE A 319 10.63 7.21 -0.81
CA ILE A 319 10.03 6.10 -0.04
C ILE A 319 10.86 5.85 1.20
N SER A 320 10.21 5.67 2.36
CA SER A 320 10.88 5.14 3.55
C SER A 320 11.60 3.84 3.19
N ASN A 321 12.85 3.71 3.60
CA ASN A 321 13.74 2.64 3.13
C ASN A 321 13.19 1.24 3.44
N GLU A 322 12.43 1.11 4.53
CA GLU A 322 11.73 -0.11 4.93
C GLU A 322 10.69 -0.58 3.91
N LEU A 323 10.10 0.37 3.17
CA LEU A 323 9.10 0.06 2.14
C LEU A 323 9.70 -0.24 0.76
N ARG A 324 11.01 -0.06 0.56
CA ARG A 324 11.64 -0.24 -0.74
C ARG A 324 11.30 -1.58 -1.40
N ASN A 325 11.33 -2.65 -0.63
CA ASN A 325 11.05 -4.01 -1.08
C ASN A 325 9.71 -4.53 -0.55
N SER A 326 8.85 -3.68 0.00
CA SER A 326 7.55 -4.12 0.49
C SER A 326 6.69 -4.73 -0.63
N MET A 327 5.75 -5.59 -0.28
CA MET A 327 4.82 -6.17 -1.25
C MET A 327 4.12 -5.07 -2.05
N PHE A 328 3.64 -4.02 -1.38
CA PHE A 328 2.96 -2.91 -2.05
C PHE A 328 3.87 -2.20 -3.07
N THR A 329 5.15 -1.93 -2.73
CA THR A 329 6.13 -1.36 -3.67
C THR A 329 6.38 -2.31 -4.84
N GLN A 330 6.58 -3.60 -4.59
CA GLN A 330 6.82 -4.59 -5.63
C GLN A 330 5.65 -4.69 -6.61
N LEU A 331 4.42 -4.59 -6.12
CA LEU A 331 3.22 -4.69 -6.96
C LEU A 331 2.88 -3.34 -7.61
N TYR A 332 2.69 -2.29 -6.82
CA TYR A 332 2.17 -1.03 -7.33
C TYR A 332 3.20 -0.21 -8.12
N LEU A 333 4.44 -0.10 -7.62
CA LEU A 333 5.47 0.70 -8.30
C LEU A 333 6.26 -0.11 -9.34
N LEU A 334 6.49 -1.41 -9.08
CA LEU A 334 7.26 -2.28 -9.97
C LEU A 334 6.38 -3.21 -10.83
N GLY A 335 5.06 -3.07 -10.77
CA GLY A 335 4.11 -3.82 -11.59
C GLY A 335 4.08 -5.34 -11.35
N GLY A 336 4.64 -5.81 -10.23
CA GLY A 336 4.76 -7.24 -9.94
C GLY A 336 5.85 -7.96 -10.74
N ALA A 337 6.79 -7.24 -11.32
CA ALA A 337 7.85 -7.82 -12.14
C ALA A 337 8.74 -8.79 -11.35
N GLY A 338 9.11 -9.92 -11.98
CA GLY A 338 10.09 -10.87 -11.43
C GLY A 338 9.55 -11.84 -10.38
N GLN A 339 8.23 -11.87 -10.14
CA GLN A 339 7.56 -12.83 -9.27
C GLN A 339 6.29 -13.40 -9.96
N ASN A 340 5.73 -14.49 -9.44
CA ASN A 340 4.61 -15.21 -10.04
C ASN A 340 3.48 -15.54 -9.05
N ILE A 341 3.54 -15.00 -7.83
CA ILE A 341 2.51 -15.17 -6.80
C ILE A 341 1.37 -14.19 -7.04
N PHE A 342 1.69 -12.96 -7.41
CA PHE A 342 0.74 -11.90 -7.72
C PHE A 342 0.80 -11.59 -9.21
N GLU A 343 -0.20 -12.03 -9.95
CA GLU A 343 -0.29 -11.81 -11.39
C GLU A 343 -1.09 -10.53 -11.68
N ASN A 344 -0.50 -9.56 -12.37
CA ASN A 344 -1.21 -8.37 -12.80
C ASN A 344 -2.22 -8.77 -13.89
N VAL A 345 -3.51 -8.63 -13.62
CA VAL A 345 -4.60 -9.05 -14.53
C VAL A 345 -5.32 -7.88 -15.16
N HIS A 346 -5.24 -6.68 -14.58
CA HIS A 346 -5.88 -5.49 -15.15
C HIS A 346 -5.25 -4.21 -14.61
N VAL A 347 -5.19 -3.18 -15.44
CA VAL A 347 -4.63 -1.86 -15.07
C VAL A 347 -5.55 -0.76 -15.59
N GLU A 348 -5.93 0.14 -14.70
CA GLU A 348 -6.55 1.42 -14.98
C GLU A 348 -5.63 2.56 -14.52
N ASN A 349 -5.97 3.82 -14.83
CA ASN A 349 -5.15 4.95 -14.40
C ASN A 349 -5.08 5.05 -12.86
N GLY A 350 -3.97 4.64 -12.29
CA GLY A 350 -3.73 4.67 -10.84
C GLY A 350 -4.37 3.52 -10.05
N VAL A 351 -4.91 2.49 -10.72
CA VAL A 351 -5.45 1.27 -10.10
C VAL A 351 -4.88 0.05 -10.81
N MET A 352 -4.37 -0.90 -10.05
CA MET A 352 -3.84 -2.17 -10.53
C MET A 352 -4.51 -3.33 -9.82
N LEU A 353 -4.91 -4.35 -10.58
CA LEU A 353 -5.54 -5.56 -10.07
C LEU A 353 -4.58 -6.74 -10.18
N PHE A 354 -4.39 -7.44 -9.08
CA PHE A 354 -3.52 -8.60 -9.01
C PHE A 354 -4.31 -9.83 -8.57
N ASN A 355 -4.30 -10.86 -9.41
CA ASN A 355 -4.75 -12.19 -8.99
C ASN A 355 -3.71 -12.85 -8.09
N VAL A 356 -4.14 -13.38 -6.94
CA VAL A 356 -3.24 -14.08 -6.02
C VAL A 356 -3.19 -15.55 -6.39
N ASN A 357 -2.08 -15.99 -6.97
CA ASN A 357 -1.88 -17.38 -7.38
C ASN A 357 -1.32 -18.22 -6.23
N PHE A 358 -2.19 -18.77 -5.42
CA PHE A 358 -1.79 -19.60 -4.28
C PHE A 358 -1.05 -20.88 -4.68
N ASN A 359 -1.23 -21.40 -5.91
CA ASN A 359 -0.50 -22.58 -6.38
C ASN A 359 1.00 -22.31 -6.58
N ASN A 360 1.38 -21.06 -6.79
CA ASN A 360 2.77 -20.64 -6.92
C ASN A 360 3.44 -20.30 -5.59
N THR A 361 2.71 -20.41 -4.49
CA THR A 361 3.29 -20.32 -3.14
C THR A 361 3.91 -21.63 -2.71
N VAL A 362 4.84 -21.58 -1.77
CA VAL A 362 5.40 -22.79 -1.15
C VAL A 362 4.29 -23.68 -0.60
N ALA A 363 3.28 -23.08 0.00
CA ALA A 363 2.12 -23.79 0.55
C ALA A 363 1.26 -24.47 -0.53
N GLY A 364 1.11 -23.86 -1.71
CA GLY A 364 0.33 -24.39 -2.83
C GLY A 364 1.08 -25.46 -3.63
N GLY A 365 2.39 -25.27 -3.84
CA GLY A 365 3.22 -26.19 -4.62
C GLY A 365 3.36 -27.59 -4.03
N ALA A 366 3.19 -27.73 -2.72
CA ALA A 366 3.25 -29.03 -2.06
C ALA A 366 2.04 -29.93 -2.35
N SER A 367 0.91 -29.39 -2.78
CA SER A 367 -0.30 -30.16 -3.15
C SER A 367 -0.27 -30.70 -4.59
N GLY A 368 0.65 -30.19 -5.44
CA GLY A 368 0.75 -30.55 -6.87
C GLY A 368 1.75 -31.65 -7.22
N SER A 369 2.53 -32.20 -6.27
CA SER A 369 3.60 -33.15 -6.57
C SER A 369 3.24 -34.64 -6.47
N SER A 370 1.96 -35.00 -6.47
CA SER A 370 1.54 -36.38 -6.55
C SER A 370 0.64 -36.64 -7.77
N THR A 371 1.20 -36.63 -8.99
CA THR A 371 0.87 -37.57 -10.09
C THR A 371 1.47 -37.04 -11.40
N GLY A 372 2.32 -37.86 -12.02
CA GLY A 372 2.61 -37.67 -13.43
C GLY A 372 4.04 -37.98 -13.84
N ASN A 373 4.47 -39.22 -13.58
CA ASN A 373 5.56 -39.83 -14.34
C ASN A 373 5.06 -40.02 -15.79
N THR A 374 5.50 -39.19 -16.71
CA THR A 374 5.41 -39.49 -18.15
C THR A 374 6.78 -39.29 -18.76
N THR A 375 7.48 -40.42 -18.91
CA THR A 375 8.54 -40.63 -19.89
C THR A 375 8.05 -40.24 -21.26
N GLY A 376 8.70 -39.27 -21.88
CA GLY A 376 8.54 -38.89 -23.26
C GLY A 376 9.90 -38.83 -23.93
N ASN A 377 10.23 -39.86 -24.71
CA ASN A 377 11.39 -40.04 -25.53
C ASN A 377 11.63 -38.87 -26.48
N ALA A 378 12.86 -38.44 -26.53
CA ALA A 378 13.41 -37.67 -27.62
C ALA A 378 13.62 -38.61 -28.83
N THR A 379 13.17 -38.24 -30.00
CA THR A 379 13.70 -38.68 -31.28
C THR A 379 13.51 -37.62 -32.35
N THR A 380 14.64 -37.25 -32.93
CA THR A 380 14.97 -36.54 -34.19
C THR A 380 14.57 -35.09 -34.32
#